data_35f8eb22deaf26f5bd915886b52b076c
#
_entry.id   35f8eb22deaf26f5bd915886b52b076c
#
_cell.length_a   1.000
_cell.length_b   1.000
_cell.length_c   1.000
_cell.angle_alpha   90.00
_cell.angle_beta   90.00
_cell.angle_gamma   90.00
#
_symmetry.space_group_name_H-M   'P 1'
#
loop_
_entity.id
_entity.type
_entity.pdbx_description
1 polymer ?
#
loop_
_entity_poly.entity_id
_entity_poly.type
_entity_poly.pdbx_seq_one_letter_code
_entity_poly.pdbx_strand_id
1 'polypeptide(L)'
;MNIEQIAKVAHETNRAFCETLGDTSQSKWEEAPEWQKQSAIKGVEFHLENHTKGVKPSPSASHDSWLAEKQATGWKFGPVKDADKKEHPCFVPYEQLPVDQRLKDYLFGSIVASFYRAYTQES
;
A
#
# COMPACT_ATOMS: atom_id res chain seq x y z
N MET A 1 -12.13 14.37 2.49
CA MET A 1 -10.95 13.87 1.75
C MET A 1 -11.39 12.83 0.73
N ASN A 2 -10.83 12.88 -0.45
CA ASN A 2 -11.12 11.88 -1.47
C ASN A 2 -10.09 10.74 -1.42
N ILE A 3 -10.35 9.68 -2.16
CA ILE A 3 -9.49 8.48 -2.17
C ILE A 3 -8.06 8.80 -2.61
N GLU A 4 -7.90 9.66 -3.61
CA GLU A 4 -6.57 10.02 -4.11
C GLU A 4 -5.74 10.77 -3.05
N GLN A 5 -6.38 11.67 -2.30
CA GLN A 5 -5.70 12.38 -1.21
C GLN A 5 -5.23 11.42 -0.12
N ILE A 6 -6.07 10.45 0.24
CA ILE A 6 -5.70 9.44 1.24
C ILE A 6 -4.54 8.59 0.72
N ALA A 7 -4.60 8.19 -0.55
CA ALA A 7 -3.53 7.41 -1.18
C ALA A 7 -2.20 8.18 -1.19
N LYS A 8 -2.25 9.48 -1.46
CA LYS A 8 -1.05 10.33 -1.42
C LYS A 8 -0.44 10.35 -0.02
N VAL A 9 -1.26 10.53 1.03
CA VAL A 9 -0.74 10.53 2.41
C VAL A 9 -0.12 9.19 2.76
N ALA A 10 -0.77 8.10 2.37
CA ALA A 10 -0.22 6.76 2.62
C ALA A 10 1.11 6.56 1.89
N HIS A 11 1.21 7.00 0.64
CA HIS A 11 2.44 6.91 -0.13
C HIS A 11 3.58 7.72 0.50
N GLU A 12 3.30 8.98 0.88
CA GLU A 12 4.30 9.85 1.47
C GLU A 12 4.75 9.35 2.86
N THR A 13 3.84 8.75 3.63
CA THR A 13 4.20 8.11 4.90
C THR A 13 5.13 6.93 4.67
N ASN A 14 4.83 6.09 3.70
CA ASN A 14 5.69 4.97 3.34
C ASN A 14 7.07 5.46 2.87
N ARG A 15 7.09 6.50 2.07
CA ARG A 15 8.35 7.09 1.58
C ARG A 15 9.21 7.57 2.76
N ALA A 16 8.62 8.28 3.71
CA ALA A 16 9.32 8.74 4.90
C ALA A 16 9.85 7.57 5.72
N PHE A 17 9.04 6.53 5.90
CA PHE A 17 9.45 5.32 6.61
C PHE A 17 10.63 4.63 5.90
N CYS A 18 10.55 4.48 4.58
CA CYS A 18 11.63 3.88 3.80
C CYS A 18 12.95 4.65 3.98
N GLU A 19 12.90 5.97 4.03
CA GLU A 19 14.10 6.79 4.25
C GLU A 19 14.76 6.47 5.58
N THR A 20 13.99 6.17 6.62
CA THR A 20 14.56 5.79 7.93
C THR A 20 15.30 4.46 7.86
N LEU A 21 14.99 3.62 6.87
CA LEU A 21 15.65 2.34 6.64
C LEU A 21 16.81 2.46 5.64
N GLY A 22 17.12 3.68 5.19
CA GLY A 22 18.16 3.91 4.19
C GLY A 22 17.70 3.69 2.76
N ASP A 23 16.42 3.47 2.53
CA ASP A 23 15.87 3.28 1.18
C ASP A 23 15.35 4.63 0.66
N THR A 24 16.06 5.21 -0.31
CA THR A 24 15.70 6.48 -0.94
C THR A 24 15.12 6.29 -2.35
N SER A 25 14.73 5.06 -2.69
CA SER A 25 14.24 4.72 -4.03
C SER A 25 12.80 5.16 -4.29
N GLN A 26 12.05 5.52 -3.25
CA GLN A 26 10.66 5.94 -3.41
C GLN A 26 10.58 7.38 -3.91
N SER A 27 9.87 7.58 -5.00
CA SER A 27 9.65 8.94 -5.54
C SER A 27 8.49 9.63 -4.82
N LYS A 28 8.42 10.96 -4.96
CA LYS A 28 7.26 11.72 -4.51
C LYS A 28 6.02 11.26 -5.26
N TRP A 29 4.85 11.42 -4.62
CA TRP A 29 3.58 11.01 -5.22
C TRP A 29 3.40 11.57 -6.64
N GLU A 30 3.70 12.85 -6.83
CA GLU A 30 3.52 13.52 -8.12
C GLU A 30 4.40 12.92 -9.22
N GLU A 31 5.51 12.31 -8.86
CA GLU A 31 6.47 11.71 -9.77
C GLU A 31 6.35 10.19 -9.86
N ALA A 32 5.48 9.59 -9.03
CA ALA A 32 5.31 8.14 -9.02
C ALA A 32 4.67 7.65 -10.32
N PRO A 33 5.10 6.48 -10.83
CA PRO A 33 4.49 5.94 -12.04
C PRO A 33 3.01 5.59 -11.79
N GLU A 34 2.23 5.64 -12.86
CA GLU A 34 0.78 5.44 -12.77
C GLU A 34 0.42 4.09 -12.14
N TRP A 35 1.16 3.02 -12.44
CA TRP A 35 0.87 1.72 -11.85
C TRP A 35 0.99 1.74 -10.32
N GLN A 36 1.93 2.52 -9.79
CA GLN A 36 2.12 2.64 -8.34
C GLN A 36 0.99 3.45 -7.71
N LYS A 37 0.58 4.53 -8.36
CA LYS A 37 -0.55 5.33 -7.90
C LYS A 37 -1.84 4.51 -7.89
N GLN A 38 -2.10 3.74 -8.93
CA GLN A 38 -3.29 2.90 -9.01
C GLN A 38 -3.27 1.79 -7.95
N SER A 39 -2.10 1.23 -7.69
CA SER A 39 -1.95 0.23 -6.63
C SER A 39 -2.32 0.81 -5.25
N ALA A 40 -1.83 2.02 -4.96
CA ALA A 40 -2.16 2.70 -3.71
C ALA A 40 -3.66 3.02 -3.61
N ILE A 41 -4.25 3.50 -4.70
CA ILE A 41 -5.69 3.81 -4.75
C ILE A 41 -6.53 2.56 -4.48
N LYS A 42 -6.19 1.44 -5.11
CA LYS A 42 -6.90 0.17 -4.88
C LYS A 42 -6.75 -0.31 -3.45
N GLY A 43 -5.58 -0.11 -2.84
CA GLY A 43 -5.38 -0.42 -1.44
C GLY A 43 -6.26 0.41 -0.53
N VAL A 44 -6.38 1.71 -0.81
CA VAL A 44 -7.27 2.60 -0.05
C VAL A 44 -8.72 2.16 -0.21
N GLU A 45 -9.16 1.86 -1.43
CA GLU A 45 -10.53 1.38 -1.68
C GLU A 45 -10.83 0.11 -0.90
N PHE A 46 -9.91 -0.84 -0.88
CA PHE A 46 -10.04 -2.08 -0.12
C PHE A 46 -10.28 -1.79 1.36
N HIS A 47 -9.46 -0.93 1.97
CA HIS A 47 -9.61 -0.60 3.38
C HIS A 47 -10.90 0.15 3.67
N LEU A 48 -11.26 1.13 2.84
CA LEU A 48 -12.49 1.91 3.03
C LEU A 48 -13.73 1.04 2.91
N GLU A 49 -13.75 0.15 1.93
CA GLU A 49 -14.87 -0.77 1.74
C GLU A 49 -15.07 -1.68 2.96
N ASN A 50 -13.98 -2.20 3.52
CA ASN A 50 -14.05 -3.03 4.71
C ASN A 50 -14.48 -2.23 5.94
N HIS A 51 -13.98 -1.02 6.11
CA HIS A 51 -14.41 -0.14 7.21
C HIS A 51 -15.92 0.14 7.13
N THR A 52 -16.44 0.35 5.92
CA THR A 52 -17.87 0.56 5.70
C THR A 52 -18.69 -0.65 6.17
N LYS A 53 -18.13 -1.84 6.06
CA LYS A 53 -18.77 -3.08 6.53
C LYS A 53 -18.52 -3.35 8.02
N GLY A 54 -17.86 -2.44 8.72
CA GLY A 54 -17.53 -2.62 10.13
C GLY A 54 -16.33 -3.51 10.38
N VAL A 55 -15.51 -3.76 9.36
CA VAL A 55 -14.33 -4.62 9.45
C VAL A 55 -13.07 -3.77 9.29
N LYS A 56 -12.13 -3.91 10.24
CA LYS A 56 -10.80 -3.30 10.12
C LYS A 56 -9.86 -4.36 9.57
N PRO A 57 -9.35 -4.24 8.32
CA PRO A 57 -8.44 -5.23 7.78
C PRO A 57 -7.16 -5.35 8.61
N SER A 58 -6.71 -6.58 8.83
CA SER A 58 -5.43 -6.84 9.47
C SER A 58 -4.29 -6.48 8.50
N PRO A 59 -3.05 -6.29 9.00
CA PRO A 59 -1.92 -6.09 8.11
C PRO A 59 -1.72 -7.24 7.13
N SER A 60 -1.96 -8.49 7.54
CA SER A 60 -1.85 -9.63 6.63
C SER A 60 -2.93 -9.61 5.54
N ALA A 61 -4.16 -9.20 5.88
CA ALA A 61 -5.23 -9.05 4.89
C ALA A 61 -4.89 -7.95 3.87
N SER A 62 -4.29 -6.85 4.34
CA SER A 62 -3.81 -5.77 3.48
C SER A 62 -2.74 -6.28 2.50
N HIS A 63 -1.79 -7.06 2.99
CA HIS A 63 -0.75 -7.64 2.15
C HIS A 63 -1.33 -8.62 1.13
N ASP A 64 -2.27 -9.46 1.55
CA ASP A 64 -2.95 -10.41 0.66
C ASP A 64 -3.69 -9.70 -0.46
N SER A 65 -4.33 -8.57 -0.17
CA SER A 65 -4.98 -7.75 -1.18
C SER A 65 -3.97 -7.20 -2.19
N TRP A 66 -2.82 -6.74 -1.70
CA TRP A 66 -1.74 -6.25 -2.56
C TRP A 66 -1.19 -7.38 -3.45
N LEU A 67 -0.98 -8.58 -2.89
CA LEU A 67 -0.53 -9.74 -3.66
C LEU A 67 -1.50 -10.09 -4.78
N ALA A 68 -2.80 -10.10 -4.48
CA ALA A 68 -3.84 -10.43 -5.47
C ALA A 68 -3.84 -9.42 -6.61
N GLU A 69 -3.74 -8.13 -6.30
CA GLU A 69 -3.70 -7.07 -7.31
C GLU A 69 -2.45 -7.19 -8.19
N LYS A 70 -1.30 -7.44 -7.58
CA LYS A 70 -0.05 -7.59 -8.31
C LYS A 70 -0.05 -8.84 -9.17
N GLN A 71 -0.56 -9.95 -8.65
CA GLN A 71 -0.69 -11.19 -9.43
C GLN A 71 -1.58 -10.98 -10.65
N ALA A 72 -2.70 -10.27 -10.47
CA ALA A 72 -3.63 -9.99 -11.57
C ALA A 72 -2.98 -9.15 -12.68
N THR A 73 -1.97 -8.35 -12.35
CA THR A 73 -1.27 -7.50 -13.32
C THR A 73 0.07 -8.10 -13.80
N GLY A 74 0.32 -9.38 -13.46
CA GLY A 74 1.45 -10.13 -14.01
C GLY A 74 2.75 -10.05 -13.21
N TRP A 75 2.70 -9.55 -11.97
CA TRP A 75 3.88 -9.49 -11.12
C TRP A 75 4.20 -10.87 -10.53
N LYS A 76 5.48 -11.06 -10.21
CA LYS A 76 5.98 -12.29 -9.60
C LYS A 76 7.13 -11.96 -8.64
N PHE A 77 7.55 -12.94 -7.86
CA PHE A 77 8.70 -12.80 -6.98
C PHE A 77 9.97 -12.59 -7.80
N GLY A 78 10.82 -11.69 -7.31
CA GLY A 78 12.18 -11.49 -7.79
C GLY A 78 13.02 -10.93 -6.65
N PRO A 79 14.35 -11.17 -6.65
CA PRO A 79 15.22 -10.76 -5.55
C PRO A 79 15.38 -9.25 -5.44
N VAL A 80 15.11 -8.52 -6.52
CA VAL A 80 15.23 -7.06 -6.58
C VAL A 80 13.96 -6.51 -7.22
N LYS A 81 13.45 -5.39 -6.70
CA LYS A 81 12.31 -4.70 -7.28
C LYS A 81 12.65 -4.21 -8.68
N ASP A 82 11.91 -4.70 -9.68
CA ASP A 82 12.12 -4.35 -11.08
C ASP A 82 10.76 -4.22 -11.77
N ALA A 83 10.33 -2.99 -12.01
CA ALA A 83 9.04 -2.72 -12.63
C ALA A 83 8.96 -3.18 -14.09
N ASP A 84 10.07 -3.15 -14.80
CA ASP A 84 10.10 -3.58 -16.21
C ASP A 84 9.87 -5.08 -16.33
N LYS A 85 10.44 -5.87 -15.41
CA LYS A 85 10.25 -7.32 -15.35
C LYS A 85 9.03 -7.70 -14.52
N LYS A 86 8.41 -6.75 -13.83
CA LYS A 86 7.32 -6.98 -12.87
C LYS A 86 7.72 -7.99 -11.79
N GLU A 87 8.88 -7.76 -11.19
CA GLU A 87 9.41 -8.57 -10.10
C GLU A 87 9.49 -7.75 -8.82
N HIS A 88 9.20 -8.41 -7.69
CA HIS A 88 9.22 -7.73 -6.39
C HIS A 88 9.61 -8.72 -5.29
N PRO A 89 10.55 -8.35 -4.39
CA PRO A 89 10.99 -9.26 -3.32
C PRO A 89 9.92 -9.47 -2.24
N CYS A 90 8.94 -8.57 -2.10
CA CYS A 90 7.84 -8.72 -1.15
C CYS A 90 6.69 -9.58 -1.69
N PHE A 91 6.84 -10.18 -2.87
CA PHE A 91 5.83 -11.07 -3.45
C PHE A 91 5.93 -12.45 -2.81
N VAL A 92 5.68 -12.50 -1.50
CA VAL A 92 5.70 -13.70 -0.65
C VAL A 92 4.57 -13.58 0.37
N PRO A 93 4.17 -14.68 1.03
CA PRO A 93 3.18 -14.61 2.11
C PRO A 93 3.62 -13.64 3.21
N TYR A 94 2.65 -13.02 3.87
CA TYR A 94 2.91 -12.00 4.90
C TYR A 94 3.88 -12.49 5.97
N GLU A 95 3.75 -13.76 6.39
CA GLU A 95 4.57 -14.35 7.46
C GLU A 95 6.05 -14.47 7.07
N GLN A 96 6.36 -14.42 5.78
CA GLN A 96 7.73 -14.50 5.27
C GLN A 96 8.38 -13.14 5.08
N LEU A 97 7.64 -12.05 5.28
CA LEU A 97 8.19 -10.71 5.17
C LEU A 97 9.08 -10.39 6.37
N PRO A 98 10.20 -9.66 6.17
CA PRO A 98 10.92 -9.06 7.29
C PRO A 98 10.03 -8.09 8.06
N VAL A 99 10.36 -7.86 9.35
CA VAL A 99 9.55 -7.01 10.24
C VAL A 99 9.37 -5.61 9.67
N ASP A 100 10.42 -5.02 9.09
CA ASP A 100 10.35 -3.68 8.52
C ASP A 100 9.39 -3.61 7.33
N GLN A 101 9.25 -4.68 6.55
CA GLN A 101 8.30 -4.74 5.45
C GLN A 101 6.86 -4.95 5.95
N ARG A 102 6.68 -5.73 7.03
CA ARG A 102 5.36 -5.90 7.65
C ARG A 102 4.83 -4.59 8.20
N LEU A 103 5.71 -3.74 8.73
CA LEU A 103 5.31 -2.44 9.27
C LEU A 103 4.67 -1.53 8.22
N LYS A 104 5.02 -1.71 6.94
CA LYS A 104 4.40 -0.92 5.86
C LYS A 104 2.90 -1.19 5.76
N ASP A 105 2.48 -2.43 5.98
CA ASP A 105 1.05 -2.78 5.96
C ASP A 105 0.32 -2.18 7.16
N TYR A 106 0.96 -2.16 8.33
CA TYR A 106 0.41 -1.48 9.51
C TYR A 106 0.22 0.01 9.25
N LEU A 107 1.24 0.66 8.70
CA LEU A 107 1.20 2.10 8.41
C LEU A 107 0.09 2.42 7.41
N PHE A 108 0.01 1.66 6.34
CA PHE A 108 -1.00 1.88 5.31
C PHE A 108 -2.41 1.80 5.90
N GLY A 109 -2.69 0.72 6.62
CA GLY A 109 -4.00 0.52 7.25
C GLY A 109 -4.32 1.60 8.27
N SER A 110 -3.32 2.04 9.06
CA SER A 110 -3.50 3.08 10.06
C SER A 110 -3.83 4.43 9.42
N ILE A 111 -3.18 4.77 8.31
CA ILE A 111 -3.45 6.01 7.58
C ILE A 111 -4.89 6.02 7.06
N VAL A 112 -5.32 4.93 6.43
CA VAL A 112 -6.69 4.87 5.89
C VAL A 112 -7.71 4.93 7.01
N ALA A 113 -7.48 4.20 8.11
CA ALA A 113 -8.37 4.23 9.27
C ALA A 113 -8.49 5.64 9.84
N SER A 114 -7.38 6.38 9.90
CA SER A 114 -7.38 7.76 10.41
C SER A 114 -8.27 8.68 9.59
N PHE A 115 -8.36 8.46 8.29
CA PHE A 115 -9.11 9.35 7.40
C PHE A 115 -10.49 8.81 7.01
N TYR A 116 -10.85 7.63 7.46
CA TYR A 116 -12.15 7.04 7.11
C TYR A 116 -13.31 7.97 7.45
N ARG A 117 -13.26 8.55 8.65
CA ARG A 117 -14.32 9.44 9.12
C ARG A 117 -14.44 10.70 8.26
N ALA A 118 -13.30 11.30 7.91
CA ALA A 118 -13.29 12.48 7.04
C ALA A 118 -13.83 12.14 5.66
N TYR A 119 -13.48 10.96 5.14
CA TYR A 119 -14.00 10.48 3.85
C TYR A 119 -15.52 10.34 3.86
N THR A 120 -16.07 9.69 4.90
CA THR A 120 -17.52 9.45 5.00
C THR A 120 -18.31 10.72 5.24
N GLN A 121 -17.75 11.69 5.97
CA GLN A 121 -18.43 12.97 6.24
C GLN A 121 -18.49 13.86 5.02
N GLU A 122 -17.55 13.74 4.10
CA GLU A 122 -17.49 14.53 2.88
C GLU A 122 -18.33 13.92 1.75
N SER A 123 -18.71 12.68 1.90
CA SER A 123 -19.50 11.97 0.90
C SER A 123 -20.97 11.90 1.32
#